data_db95d3f97a09d07948ba3497e5faa7a6
#
_entry.id   db95d3f97a09d07948ba3497e5faa7a6
#
_cell.length_a   1.000
_cell.length_b   1.000
_cell.length_c   1.000
_cell.angle_alpha   90.00
_cell.angle_beta   90.00
_cell.angle_gamma   90.00
#
_symmetry.space_group_name_H-M   'P 1'
#
loop_
_entity.id
_entity.type
_entity.pdbx_description
1 polymer ?
#
loop_
_entity_poly.entity_id
_entity_poly.type
_entity_poly.pdbx_seq_one_letter_code
_entity_poly.pdbx_strand_id
1 'polypeptide(L)'
;MHEPGGAASPWLLRWAHLIRPGGRVLDLAAGGGRHSRWLATNGFAVTAVDRDAAAMAVLGGIAETIVAALEGAPWPLAGLRFDAVLVTNYLWRPLFPAIVAAVGAGGVLLYETFATGNETVGRPARPDFLLARGELLDVAAGLQVVAFEDGFLGNPDRFVQRIAAVRALSGASPPRHPLTAPEGGADRDPGSLESTG
;
A
#
# COMPACT_ATOMS: atom_id res chain seq x y z
N MET A 1 -16.38 8.22 -8.32
CA MET A 1 -16.67 8.94 -7.08
C MET A 1 -16.21 8.02 -5.95
N HIS A 2 -15.09 8.32 -5.30
CA HIS A 2 -14.60 7.54 -4.15
C HIS A 2 -15.37 8.02 -2.93
N GLU A 3 -16.05 7.11 -2.23
CA GLU A 3 -16.70 7.46 -0.96
C GLU A 3 -15.65 7.92 0.06
N PRO A 4 -15.76 9.12 0.63
CA PRO A 4 -14.90 9.54 1.71
C PRO A 4 -15.29 8.74 2.96
N GLY A 5 -14.50 7.75 3.35
CA GLY A 5 -14.70 6.99 4.58
C GLY A 5 -14.75 5.47 4.45
N GLY A 6 -14.50 4.89 3.28
CA GLY A 6 -14.42 3.43 3.12
C GLY A 6 -13.31 2.80 3.97
N ALA A 7 -13.45 1.52 4.33
CA ALA A 7 -12.42 0.76 5.06
C ALA A 7 -11.11 0.66 4.24
N ALA A 8 -9.99 0.55 4.94
CA ALA A 8 -8.71 0.23 4.32
C ALA A 8 -8.78 -1.12 3.61
N SER A 9 -7.99 -1.26 2.53
CA SER A 9 -7.94 -2.52 1.77
C SER A 9 -7.57 -3.70 2.67
N PRO A 10 -8.26 -4.85 2.55
CA PRO A 10 -7.85 -6.08 3.23
C PRO A 10 -6.41 -6.49 2.92
N TRP A 11 -5.88 -6.13 1.74
CA TRP A 11 -4.49 -6.38 1.39
C TRP A 11 -3.53 -5.56 2.23
N LEU A 12 -3.81 -4.25 2.40
CA LEU A 12 -3.04 -3.42 3.32
C LEU A 12 -3.12 -3.97 4.75
N LEU A 13 -4.32 -4.27 5.24
CA LEU A 13 -4.51 -4.78 6.61
C LEU A 13 -3.70 -6.07 6.86
N ARG A 14 -3.70 -6.98 5.88
CA ARG A 14 -3.00 -8.25 5.97
C ARG A 14 -1.47 -8.08 6.04
N TRP A 15 -0.90 -7.13 5.31
CA TRP A 15 0.54 -7.01 5.11
C TRP A 15 1.18 -5.80 5.79
N ALA A 16 0.41 -4.98 6.49
CA ALA A 16 0.93 -3.81 7.18
C ALA A 16 2.00 -4.15 8.23
N HIS A 17 2.00 -5.38 8.76
CA HIS A 17 3.02 -5.86 9.70
C HIS A 17 4.42 -5.97 9.09
N LEU A 18 4.56 -5.93 7.76
CA LEU A 18 5.85 -5.85 7.08
C LEU A 18 6.45 -4.43 7.12
N ILE A 19 5.65 -3.42 7.45
CA ILE A 19 6.12 -2.04 7.58
C ILE A 19 6.71 -1.89 8.98
N ARG A 20 7.93 -1.36 9.07
CA ARG A 20 8.51 -1.11 10.39
C ARG A 20 7.65 -0.14 11.22
N PRO A 21 7.54 -0.33 12.54
CA PRO A 21 6.79 0.58 13.41
C PRO A 21 7.23 2.04 13.25
N GLY A 22 6.27 2.96 13.14
CA GLY A 22 6.53 4.37 12.90
C GLY A 22 7.13 4.71 11.52
N GLY A 23 7.14 3.74 10.60
CA GLY A 23 7.73 3.88 9.27
C GLY A 23 7.06 4.97 8.43
N ARG A 24 7.82 5.52 7.47
CA ARG A 24 7.32 6.48 6.48
C ARG A 24 6.62 5.71 5.35
N VAL A 25 5.36 6.03 5.12
CA VAL A 25 4.52 5.36 4.09
C VAL A 25 4.09 6.36 3.04
N LEU A 26 4.33 6.03 1.78
CA LEU A 26 3.75 6.72 0.63
C LEU A 26 2.42 6.07 0.27
N ASP A 27 1.32 6.82 0.33
CA ASP A 27 0.01 6.45 -0.22
C ASP A 27 -0.15 7.14 -1.57
N LEU A 28 0.09 6.41 -2.66
CA LEU A 28 0.12 6.93 -4.02
C LEU A 28 -1.25 6.80 -4.68
N ALA A 29 -1.73 7.89 -5.28
CA ALA A 29 -3.11 8.05 -5.76
C ALA A 29 -4.12 7.79 -4.62
N ALA A 30 -3.91 8.50 -3.51
CA ALA A 30 -4.59 8.27 -2.24
C ALA A 30 -6.11 8.48 -2.28
N GLY A 31 -6.64 9.19 -3.31
CA GLY A 31 -8.06 9.48 -3.47
C GLY A 31 -8.64 10.12 -2.21
N GLY A 32 -9.74 9.59 -1.69
CA GLY A 32 -10.37 10.07 -0.45
C GLY A 32 -9.59 9.81 0.84
N GLY A 33 -8.37 9.23 0.76
CA GLY A 33 -7.45 9.08 1.89
C GLY A 33 -7.84 8.00 2.92
N ARG A 34 -8.63 7.00 2.52
CA ARG A 34 -9.04 5.91 3.43
C ARG A 34 -7.85 5.14 4.01
N HIS A 35 -6.83 4.88 3.18
CA HIS A 35 -5.61 4.20 3.60
C HIS A 35 -4.73 5.13 4.43
N SER A 36 -4.58 6.38 4.00
CA SER A 36 -3.81 7.40 4.74
C SER A 36 -4.32 7.57 6.17
N ARG A 37 -5.65 7.64 6.38
CA ARG A 37 -6.23 7.72 7.72
C ARG A 37 -5.94 6.48 8.55
N TRP A 38 -6.13 5.30 7.97
CA TRP A 38 -5.85 4.06 8.68
C TRP A 38 -4.37 3.96 9.07
N LEU A 39 -3.46 4.26 8.15
CA LEU A 39 -2.02 4.25 8.39
C LEU A 39 -1.63 5.22 9.50
N ALA A 40 -2.11 6.46 9.45
CA ALA A 40 -1.82 7.47 10.48
C ALA A 40 -2.36 7.06 11.86
N THR A 41 -3.58 6.51 11.93
CA THR A 41 -4.17 6.00 13.18
C THR A 41 -3.36 4.84 13.76
N ASN A 42 -2.66 4.07 12.90
CA ASN A 42 -1.78 2.98 13.33
C ASN A 42 -0.31 3.42 13.52
N GLY A 43 -0.06 4.73 13.62
CA GLY A 43 1.23 5.29 14.03
C GLY A 43 2.27 5.40 12.91
N PHE A 44 1.87 5.30 11.64
CA PHE A 44 2.78 5.51 10.51
C PHE A 44 2.85 6.99 10.11
N ALA A 45 4.01 7.44 9.65
CA ALA A 45 4.20 8.76 9.06
C ALA A 45 3.81 8.72 7.58
N VAL A 46 2.67 9.31 7.21
CA VAL A 46 2.08 9.18 5.88
C VAL A 46 2.37 10.40 5.01
N THR A 47 2.81 10.15 3.79
CA THR A 47 2.81 11.11 2.68
C THR A 47 1.78 10.63 1.65
N ALA A 48 0.70 11.40 1.46
CA ALA A 48 -0.37 11.12 0.52
C ALA A 48 -0.21 11.96 -0.75
N VAL A 49 -0.32 11.33 -1.92
CA VAL A 49 -0.23 12.01 -3.22
C VAL A 49 -1.49 11.73 -4.02
N ASP A 50 -2.16 12.78 -4.46
CA ASP A 50 -3.29 12.69 -5.40
C ASP A 50 -3.43 13.98 -6.20
N ARG A 51 -4.12 13.93 -7.34
CA ARG A 51 -4.45 15.11 -8.14
C ARG A 51 -5.63 15.92 -7.58
N ASP A 52 -6.46 15.30 -6.74
CA ASP A 52 -7.65 15.93 -6.15
C ASP A 52 -7.24 16.78 -4.94
N ALA A 53 -7.14 18.07 -5.15
CA ALA A 53 -6.79 19.03 -4.11
C ALA A 53 -7.79 19.05 -2.95
N ALA A 54 -9.08 18.81 -3.22
CA ALA A 54 -10.11 18.78 -2.18
C ALA A 54 -9.96 17.55 -1.29
N ALA A 55 -9.68 16.39 -1.88
CA ALA A 55 -9.38 15.16 -1.15
C ALA A 55 -8.11 15.33 -0.29
N MET A 56 -7.06 15.93 -0.83
CA MET A 56 -5.83 16.19 -0.10
C MET A 56 -6.01 17.18 1.05
N ALA A 57 -6.83 18.23 0.87
CA ALA A 57 -7.12 19.19 1.93
C ALA A 57 -7.78 18.53 3.16
N VAL A 58 -8.64 17.51 2.95
CA VAL A 58 -9.30 16.77 4.04
C VAL A 58 -8.32 15.92 4.84
N LEU A 59 -7.15 15.62 4.30
CA LEU A 59 -6.07 14.89 5.00
C LEU A 59 -5.11 15.82 5.76
N GLY A 60 -5.29 17.13 5.67
CA GLY A 60 -4.47 18.10 6.42
C GLY A 60 -4.47 17.81 7.92
N GLY A 61 -3.29 17.79 8.53
CA GLY A 61 -3.12 17.41 9.95
C GLY A 61 -3.10 15.90 10.23
N ILE A 62 -3.45 15.05 9.24
CA ILE A 62 -3.41 13.58 9.33
C ILE A 62 -2.19 13.04 8.60
N ALA A 63 -1.89 13.58 7.44
CA ALA A 63 -0.79 13.17 6.58
C ALA A 63 -0.11 14.40 5.95
N GLU A 64 1.14 14.24 5.55
CA GLU A 64 1.76 15.15 4.58
C GLU A 64 1.05 14.96 3.24
N THR A 65 0.55 16.03 2.62
CA THR A 65 -0.22 15.95 1.38
C THR A 65 0.47 16.65 0.22
N ILE A 66 0.49 16.00 -0.93
CA ILE A 66 1.03 16.53 -2.17
C ILE A 66 -0.05 16.48 -3.24
N VAL A 67 -0.45 17.65 -3.74
CA VAL A 67 -1.37 17.72 -4.89
C VAL A 67 -0.54 17.64 -6.16
N ALA A 68 -0.64 16.52 -6.88
CA ALA A 68 0.10 16.31 -8.11
C ALA A 68 -0.64 15.39 -9.08
N ALA A 69 -0.62 15.75 -10.36
CA ALA A 69 -0.98 14.82 -11.42
C ALA A 69 0.16 13.82 -11.61
N LEU A 70 -0.16 12.54 -11.55
CA LEU A 70 0.84 11.47 -11.70
C LEU A 70 1.00 11.04 -13.17
N GLU A 71 -0.01 11.24 -13.98
CA GLU A 71 0.04 10.96 -15.42
C GLU A 71 0.58 12.17 -16.19
N GLY A 72 1.62 11.96 -16.98
CA GLY A 72 2.18 12.97 -17.90
C GLY A 72 2.92 14.13 -17.23
N ALA A 73 3.19 14.06 -15.94
CA ALA A 73 3.95 15.03 -15.18
C ALA A 73 5.23 14.42 -14.58
N PRO A 74 6.24 15.24 -14.22
CA PRO A 74 7.41 14.75 -13.50
C PRO A 74 7.02 14.09 -12.16
N TRP A 75 7.77 13.05 -11.79
CA TRP A 75 7.61 12.37 -10.50
C TRP A 75 7.85 13.37 -9.33
N PRO A 76 6.84 13.61 -8.47
CA PRO A 76 6.92 14.68 -7.45
C PRO A 76 7.81 14.33 -6.25
N LEU A 77 8.26 13.08 -6.15
CA LEU A 77 8.98 12.54 -4.98
C LEU A 77 10.40 12.10 -5.35
N ALA A 78 11.05 12.80 -6.29
CA ALA A 78 12.38 12.44 -6.76
C ALA A 78 13.38 12.36 -5.58
N GLY A 79 14.14 11.26 -5.51
CA GLY A 79 15.14 11.03 -4.45
C GLY A 79 14.58 10.56 -3.11
N LEU A 80 13.27 10.67 -2.87
CA LEU A 80 12.67 10.20 -1.62
C LEU A 80 12.56 8.67 -1.58
N ARG A 81 12.68 8.11 -0.37
CA ARG A 81 12.53 6.69 -0.09
C ARG A 81 11.61 6.51 1.10
N PHE A 82 10.81 5.45 1.07
CA PHE A 82 9.79 5.15 2.07
C PHE A 82 9.97 3.74 2.60
N ASP A 83 9.53 3.51 3.83
CA ASP A 83 9.48 2.19 4.45
C ASP A 83 8.32 1.35 3.89
N ALA A 84 7.32 2.01 3.31
CA ALA A 84 6.33 1.35 2.48
C ALA A 84 5.87 2.28 1.34
N VAL A 85 5.56 1.69 0.19
CA VAL A 85 4.84 2.33 -0.91
C VAL A 85 3.55 1.57 -1.11
N LEU A 86 2.43 2.24 -0.92
CA LEU A 86 1.09 1.70 -1.11
C LEU A 86 0.49 2.27 -2.39
N VAL A 87 -0.01 1.39 -3.25
CA VAL A 87 -0.75 1.74 -4.47
C VAL A 87 -2.02 0.90 -4.52
N THR A 88 -3.18 1.54 -4.56
CA THR A 88 -4.46 0.84 -4.59
C THR A 88 -5.39 1.41 -5.65
N ASN A 89 -5.94 0.54 -6.50
CA ASN A 89 -6.88 0.90 -7.57
C ASN A 89 -6.34 1.98 -8.53
N TYR A 90 -5.04 1.98 -8.77
CA TYR A 90 -4.37 2.90 -9.65
C TYR A 90 -3.40 2.14 -10.57
N LEU A 91 -3.36 2.50 -11.84
CA LEU A 91 -2.45 1.91 -12.83
C LEU A 91 -1.99 2.97 -13.84
N TRP A 92 -0.69 3.28 -13.81
CA TRP A 92 -0.01 4.07 -14.81
C TRP A 92 1.40 3.51 -15.03
N ARG A 93 1.56 2.66 -16.04
CA ARG A 93 2.78 1.88 -16.31
C ARG A 93 4.07 2.69 -16.35
N PRO A 94 4.09 3.92 -16.93
CA PRO A 94 5.31 4.75 -16.92
C PRO A 94 5.85 5.07 -15.52
N LEU A 95 5.05 4.96 -14.46
CA LEU A 95 5.49 5.18 -13.08
C LEU A 95 6.09 3.96 -12.40
N PHE A 96 5.98 2.76 -12.93
CA PHE A 96 6.49 1.55 -12.28
C PHE A 96 7.94 1.67 -11.81
N PRO A 97 8.89 2.17 -12.64
CA PRO A 97 10.26 2.35 -12.17
C PRO A 97 10.38 3.33 -10.99
N ALA A 98 9.62 4.42 -10.99
CA ALA A 98 9.64 5.41 -9.92
C ALA A 98 9.02 4.87 -8.62
N ILE A 99 7.89 4.14 -8.73
CA ILE A 99 7.23 3.47 -7.60
C ILE A 99 8.18 2.48 -6.93
N VAL A 100 8.79 1.59 -7.72
CA VAL A 100 9.75 0.61 -7.20
C VAL A 100 10.96 1.32 -6.60
N ALA A 101 11.51 2.34 -7.27
CA ALA A 101 12.63 3.11 -6.75
C ALA A 101 12.32 3.84 -5.44
N ALA A 102 11.08 4.23 -5.18
CA ALA A 102 10.67 4.88 -3.94
C ALA A 102 10.63 3.93 -2.73
N VAL A 103 10.65 2.62 -2.93
CA VAL A 103 10.76 1.64 -1.84
C VAL A 103 12.19 1.69 -1.28
N GLY A 104 12.34 2.04 -0.02
CA GLY A 104 13.62 2.10 0.69
C GLY A 104 14.21 0.71 0.99
N ALA A 105 15.45 0.65 1.42
CA ALA A 105 16.07 -0.59 1.89
C ALA A 105 15.30 -1.14 3.10
N GLY A 106 14.91 -2.41 3.06
CA GLY A 106 14.00 -3.04 4.04
C GLY A 106 12.54 -2.60 3.93
N GLY A 107 12.22 -1.70 3.00
CA GLY A 107 10.85 -1.22 2.78
C GLY A 107 10.02 -2.21 1.95
N VAL A 108 8.70 -2.05 1.99
CA VAL A 108 7.73 -2.92 1.32
C VAL A 108 6.93 -2.17 0.26
N LEU A 109 6.72 -2.81 -0.89
CA LEU A 109 5.73 -2.43 -1.89
C LEU A 109 4.44 -3.21 -1.62
N LEU A 110 3.34 -2.50 -1.36
CA LEU A 110 1.99 -3.04 -1.31
C LEU A 110 1.21 -2.48 -2.50
N TYR A 111 1.01 -3.29 -3.52
CA TYR A 111 0.31 -2.87 -4.72
C TYR A 111 -0.90 -3.77 -4.96
N GLU A 112 -2.07 -3.18 -5.13
CA GLU A 112 -3.32 -3.87 -5.47
C GLU A 112 -4.06 -3.05 -6.52
N THR A 113 -4.37 -3.63 -7.68
CA THR A 113 -5.24 -2.99 -8.68
C THR A 113 -5.92 -4.01 -9.58
N PHE A 114 -6.78 -3.52 -10.45
CA PHE A 114 -7.58 -4.34 -11.34
C PHE A 114 -6.74 -5.05 -12.41
N ALA A 115 -7.15 -6.26 -12.77
CA ALA A 115 -6.49 -7.12 -13.74
C ALA A 115 -7.43 -7.52 -14.88
N THR A 116 -6.86 -8.07 -15.94
CA THR A 116 -7.59 -8.66 -17.08
C THR A 116 -8.66 -9.64 -16.58
N GLY A 117 -9.85 -9.53 -17.13
CA GLY A 117 -11.08 -10.20 -16.67
C GLY A 117 -12.05 -9.23 -16.01
N ASN A 118 -11.57 -8.14 -15.43
CA ASN A 118 -12.42 -7.16 -14.74
C ASN A 118 -13.43 -6.47 -15.68
N GLU A 119 -13.11 -6.36 -16.97
CA GLU A 119 -13.99 -5.85 -18.01
C GLU A 119 -15.30 -6.66 -18.16
N THR A 120 -15.32 -7.90 -17.67
CA THR A 120 -16.49 -8.78 -17.73
C THR A 120 -17.46 -8.59 -16.56
N VAL A 121 -17.00 -7.97 -15.48
CA VAL A 121 -17.78 -7.83 -14.23
C VAL A 121 -17.98 -6.39 -13.81
N GLY A 122 -17.20 -5.43 -14.35
CA GLY A 122 -17.34 -4.04 -13.91
C GLY A 122 -16.37 -3.06 -14.55
N ARG A 123 -16.07 -2.02 -13.80
CA ARG A 123 -15.12 -0.96 -14.19
C ARG A 123 -13.92 -0.96 -13.24
N PRO A 124 -12.72 -0.60 -13.71
CA PRO A 124 -12.38 -0.22 -15.09
C PRO A 124 -12.52 -1.40 -16.06
N ALA A 125 -12.86 -1.09 -17.35
CA ALA A 125 -13.00 -2.07 -18.40
C ALA A 125 -12.01 -1.86 -19.57
N ARG A 126 -11.28 -0.72 -19.60
CA ARG A 126 -10.30 -0.46 -20.64
C ARG A 126 -9.00 -1.20 -20.34
N PRO A 127 -8.39 -1.86 -21.33
CA PRO A 127 -7.14 -2.61 -21.14
C PRO A 127 -6.00 -1.78 -20.53
N ASP A 128 -5.94 -0.47 -20.83
CA ASP A 128 -4.92 0.44 -20.28
C ASP A 128 -4.93 0.49 -18.74
N PHE A 129 -6.08 0.21 -18.12
CA PHE A 129 -6.29 0.24 -16.67
C PHE A 129 -6.37 -1.16 -16.03
N LEU A 130 -6.04 -2.20 -16.81
CA LEU A 130 -6.05 -3.59 -16.36
C LEU A 130 -4.64 -4.17 -16.47
N LEU A 131 -4.16 -4.77 -15.41
CA LEU A 131 -2.90 -5.50 -15.42
C LEU A 131 -3.03 -6.75 -16.28
N ALA A 132 -2.01 -7.05 -17.09
CA ALA A 132 -1.85 -8.35 -17.72
C ALA A 132 -1.53 -9.41 -16.65
N ARG A 133 -1.73 -10.70 -16.97
CA ARG A 133 -1.46 -11.79 -16.03
C ARG A 133 -0.01 -11.75 -15.55
N GLY A 134 0.19 -11.76 -14.24
CA GLY A 134 1.50 -11.77 -13.61
C GLY A 134 2.28 -10.45 -13.70
N GLU A 135 1.72 -9.37 -14.26
CA GLU A 135 2.47 -8.12 -14.54
C GLU A 135 3.11 -7.52 -13.28
N LEU A 136 2.47 -7.64 -12.10
CA LEU A 136 3.09 -7.15 -10.86
C LEU A 136 4.33 -7.93 -10.43
N LEU A 137 4.51 -9.18 -10.88
CA LEU A 137 5.76 -9.92 -10.65
C LEU A 137 6.92 -9.30 -11.43
N ASP A 138 6.66 -8.89 -12.68
CA ASP A 138 7.66 -8.20 -13.50
C ASP A 138 8.00 -6.83 -12.92
N VAL A 139 6.99 -6.08 -12.46
CA VAL A 139 7.19 -4.79 -11.78
C VAL A 139 8.07 -4.95 -10.54
N ALA A 140 7.88 -6.00 -9.78
CA ALA A 140 8.61 -6.27 -8.54
C ALA A 140 9.92 -7.07 -8.74
N ALA A 141 10.41 -7.26 -9.97
CA ALA A 141 11.58 -8.12 -10.26
C ALA A 141 12.85 -7.77 -9.46
N GLY A 142 13.00 -6.53 -8.99
CA GLY A 142 14.11 -6.10 -8.13
C GLY A 142 13.82 -6.18 -6.62
N LEU A 143 12.71 -6.77 -6.21
CA LEU A 143 12.27 -6.91 -4.83
C LEU A 143 12.09 -8.41 -4.51
N GLN A 144 12.12 -8.76 -3.22
CA GLN A 144 11.74 -10.09 -2.77
C GLN A 144 10.23 -10.16 -2.63
N VAL A 145 9.57 -10.95 -3.45
CA VAL A 145 8.13 -11.20 -3.35
C VAL A 145 7.83 -12.03 -2.12
N VAL A 146 7.02 -11.49 -1.21
CA VAL A 146 6.53 -12.18 0.00
C VAL A 146 5.18 -12.83 -0.27
N ALA A 147 4.31 -12.13 -1.00
CA ALA A 147 3.00 -12.64 -1.41
C ALA A 147 2.58 -12.05 -2.75
N PHE A 148 1.89 -12.86 -3.54
CA PHE A 148 1.28 -12.45 -4.80
C PHE A 148 -0.04 -13.19 -4.99
N GLU A 149 -1.03 -12.47 -5.46
CA GLU A 149 -2.33 -13.04 -5.84
C GLU A 149 -2.79 -12.44 -7.17
N ASP A 150 -3.27 -13.28 -8.06
CA ASP A 150 -3.85 -12.92 -9.36
C ASP A 150 -5.15 -13.70 -9.53
N GLY A 151 -6.29 -13.04 -9.43
CA GLY A 151 -7.55 -13.75 -9.46
C GLY A 151 -8.79 -12.91 -9.19
N PHE A 152 -9.86 -13.59 -8.90
CA PHE A 152 -11.20 -13.04 -8.70
C PHE A 152 -11.50 -12.84 -7.21
N LEU A 153 -12.10 -11.70 -6.89
CA LEU A 153 -12.68 -11.39 -5.58
C LEU A 153 -14.17 -11.10 -5.76
N GLY A 154 -15.01 -11.70 -4.91
CA GLY A 154 -16.40 -11.34 -4.77
C GLY A 154 -16.64 -10.20 -3.77
N ASN A 155 -17.83 -9.61 -3.81
CA ASN A 155 -18.33 -8.59 -2.87
C ASN A 155 -17.45 -7.34 -2.71
N PRO A 156 -17.33 -6.47 -3.72
CA PRO A 156 -17.90 -6.57 -5.07
C PRO A 156 -17.04 -7.44 -6.00
N ASP A 157 -17.68 -8.00 -7.04
CA ASP A 157 -17.01 -8.79 -8.06
C ASP A 157 -15.94 -7.98 -8.77
N ARG A 158 -14.70 -8.51 -8.80
CA ARG A 158 -13.56 -7.86 -9.45
C ARG A 158 -12.43 -8.84 -9.71
N PHE A 159 -11.72 -8.67 -10.81
CA PHE A 159 -10.44 -9.31 -11.06
C PHE A 159 -9.32 -8.37 -10.64
N VAL A 160 -8.39 -8.88 -9.86
CA VAL A 160 -7.28 -8.08 -9.31
C VAL A 160 -5.97 -8.85 -9.35
N GLN A 161 -4.87 -8.10 -9.44
CA GLN A 161 -3.57 -8.56 -8.98
C GLN A 161 -3.17 -7.76 -7.76
N ARG A 162 -2.48 -8.42 -6.83
CA ARG A 162 -1.94 -7.78 -5.63
C ARG A 162 -0.64 -8.43 -5.20
N ILE A 163 0.29 -7.59 -4.76
CA ILE A 163 1.63 -8.00 -4.38
C ILE A 163 2.08 -7.34 -3.08
N ALA A 164 2.79 -8.09 -2.26
CA ALA A 164 3.62 -7.61 -1.16
C ALA A 164 5.06 -8.03 -1.44
N ALA A 165 5.94 -7.06 -1.70
CA ALA A 165 7.32 -7.33 -2.06
C ALA A 165 8.26 -6.38 -1.31
N VAL A 166 9.37 -6.90 -0.77
CA VAL A 166 10.28 -6.18 0.11
C VAL A 166 11.61 -5.94 -0.60
N ARG A 167 12.17 -4.74 -0.45
CA ARG A 167 13.53 -4.46 -0.88
C ARG A 167 14.51 -5.04 0.15
N ALA A 168 15.26 -6.05 -0.25
CA ALA A 168 16.24 -6.68 0.63
C ALA A 168 17.25 -5.67 1.19
N LEU A 169 17.67 -5.89 2.44
CA LEU A 169 18.82 -5.22 3.02
C LEU A 169 20.11 -5.89 2.52
N SER A 170 21.09 -5.09 2.12
CA SER A 170 22.37 -5.63 1.66
C SER A 170 23.11 -6.34 2.79
N GLY A 171 23.62 -7.54 2.52
CA GLY A 171 24.53 -8.27 3.42
C GLY A 171 23.88 -9.02 4.59
N ALA A 172 22.56 -9.10 4.65
CA ALA A 172 21.87 -9.86 5.70
C ALA A 172 21.74 -11.36 5.32
N SER A 173 21.66 -12.23 6.35
CA SER A 173 21.11 -13.59 6.22
C SER A 173 19.73 -13.51 5.52
N PRO A 174 19.25 -14.61 4.89
CA PRO A 174 17.95 -14.57 4.23
C PRO A 174 16.91 -13.91 5.13
N PRO A 175 16.27 -12.81 4.69
CA PRO A 175 15.34 -12.08 5.54
C PRO A 175 14.13 -12.97 5.87
N ARG A 176 13.68 -12.91 7.11
CA ARG A 176 12.51 -13.66 7.56
C ARG A 176 11.32 -12.73 7.54
N HIS A 177 10.54 -12.79 6.47
CA HIS A 177 9.27 -12.05 6.35
C HIS A 177 8.13 -12.96 6.84
N PRO A 178 7.48 -12.66 7.99
CA PRO A 178 6.37 -13.50 8.45
C PRO A 178 5.20 -13.40 7.47
N LEU A 179 4.61 -14.55 7.14
CA LEU A 179 3.44 -14.61 6.23
C LEU A 179 2.12 -14.31 6.94
N THR A 180 2.16 -14.24 8.27
CA THR A 180 1.03 -13.84 9.12
C THR A 180 1.47 -12.71 10.03
N ALA A 181 0.56 -11.79 10.33
CA ALA A 181 0.82 -10.80 11.36
C ALA A 181 1.17 -11.52 12.68
N PRO A 182 2.12 -11.01 13.47
CA PRO A 182 2.34 -11.53 14.81
C PRO A 182 1.02 -11.43 15.58
N GLU A 183 0.66 -12.51 16.27
CA GLU A 183 -0.49 -12.47 17.17
C GLU A 183 -0.28 -11.33 18.15
N GLY A 184 -1.20 -10.38 18.13
CA GLY A 184 -1.10 -9.18 18.93
C GLY A 184 -0.97 -9.58 20.39
N GLY A 185 -0.03 -9.02 21.11
CA GLY A 185 0.02 -9.06 22.57
C GLY A 185 -1.18 -8.28 23.15
N ALA A 186 -2.38 -8.80 22.93
CA ALA A 186 -3.56 -8.50 23.69
C ALA A 186 -3.53 -9.44 24.87
N ASP A 187 -2.88 -9.03 25.93
CA ASP A 187 -3.26 -9.18 27.33
C ASP A 187 -2.05 -8.78 28.20
N ARG A 188 -1.86 -7.50 28.36
CA ARG A 188 -1.32 -7.04 29.64
C ARG A 188 -2.55 -6.78 30.50
N ASP A 189 -2.98 -7.81 31.21
CA ASP A 189 -3.88 -7.67 32.34
C ASP A 189 -3.28 -6.65 33.34
N PRO A 190 -3.91 -5.48 33.58
CA PRO A 190 -3.44 -4.53 34.58
C PRO A 190 -3.99 -4.87 35.97
N GLY A 191 -4.20 -6.14 36.30
CA GLY A 191 -4.90 -6.57 37.47
C GLY A 191 -4.22 -7.60 38.37
N SER A 192 -2.93 -7.40 38.72
CA SER A 192 -2.36 -8.09 39.88
C SER A 192 -1.52 -7.15 40.75
N LEU A 193 -2.20 -6.18 41.38
CA LEU A 193 -1.69 -5.60 42.60
C LEU A 193 -2.03 -6.60 43.73
N GLU A 194 -1.06 -7.47 44.03
CA GLU A 194 -1.10 -8.25 45.25
C GLU A 194 -1.10 -7.30 46.42
N SER A 195 -2.20 -7.37 47.18
CA SER A 195 -2.29 -6.86 48.54
C SER A 195 -1.47 -7.79 49.44
N THR A 196 -0.35 -7.32 49.91
CA THR A 196 0.34 -7.88 51.07
C THR A 196 0.03 -6.96 52.26
N GLY A 197 -0.78 -7.54 53.19
CA GLY A 197 -1.01 -7.00 54.54
C GLY A 197 0.19 -7.20 55.45
#